data_f317ee306299eda85d84455bb2292c7a
#
_entry.id   f317ee306299eda85d84455bb2292c7a
#
_cell.length_a   1.000
_cell.length_b   1.000
_cell.length_c   1.000
_cell.angle_alpha   90.00
_cell.angle_beta   90.00
_cell.angle_gamma   90.00
#
_symmetry.space_group_name_H-M   'P 1'
#
loop_
_entity.id
_entity.type
_entity.pdbx_description
1 polymer ?
#
loop_
_entity_poly.entity_id
_entity_poly.type
_entity_poly.pdbx_seq_one_letter_code
_entity_poly.pdbx_strand_id
1 'polypeptide(L)'
;MTNIFEKIKESIATEFSEVSTIKEAQNPITLLNKYVRESEAEVEKAGKLIERQRMLKDEFYKELRIAQSLTDKRKEQVNLATEANAHDLAETALRYQVQAEQQVERLTQSYETALKQLGDLEQKHEEMKFKVKDMHIKRLELMGRENILSMKEKMNKVLDESEFGNAAEKFENIESTLKQKEANVDNEYEITVFDAKIQKLAKELNNVEKQKNSIENVVQ
;
A
#
# COMPACT_ATOMS: atom_id res chain seq x y z
N MET A 1 -15.73 9.88 -0.95
CA MET A 1 -15.40 8.50 -0.56
C MET A 1 -15.06 8.51 0.92
N THR A 2 -15.99 8.06 1.74
CA THR A 2 -15.83 8.03 3.19
C THR A 2 -14.69 7.07 3.53
N ASN A 3 -13.70 7.58 4.24
CA ASN A 3 -12.47 6.88 4.56
C ASN A 3 -12.81 5.62 5.38
N ILE A 4 -12.52 4.43 4.88
CA ILE A 4 -12.75 3.14 5.56
C ILE A 4 -12.18 3.17 6.99
N PHE A 5 -11.09 3.90 7.22
CA PHE A 5 -10.49 4.09 8.53
C PHE A 5 -11.31 4.99 9.47
N GLU A 6 -12.03 5.98 8.97
CA GLU A 6 -12.97 6.75 9.79
C GLU A 6 -14.17 5.89 10.19
N LYS A 7 -14.70 5.08 9.27
CA LYS A 7 -15.75 4.11 9.60
C LYS A 7 -15.31 3.07 10.62
N ILE A 8 -14.08 2.55 10.51
CA ILE A 8 -13.53 1.61 11.50
C ILE A 8 -13.35 2.30 12.84
N LYS A 9 -12.85 3.55 12.87
CA LYS A 9 -12.67 4.32 14.11
C LYS A 9 -14.00 4.68 14.75
N GLU A 10 -15.01 5.09 13.98
CA GLU A 10 -16.37 5.36 14.45
C GLU A 10 -17.06 4.07 14.92
N SER A 11 -16.92 2.95 14.19
CA SER A 11 -17.48 1.66 14.57
C SER A 11 -16.87 1.15 15.89
N ILE A 12 -15.55 1.26 16.05
CA ILE A 12 -14.88 0.92 17.32
C ILE A 12 -15.34 1.83 18.46
N ALA A 13 -15.49 3.14 18.21
CA ALA A 13 -15.93 4.09 19.24
C ALA A 13 -17.41 3.89 19.61
N THR A 14 -18.28 3.57 18.64
CA THR A 14 -19.72 3.35 18.85
C THR A 14 -19.97 1.99 19.50
N GLU A 15 -19.32 0.92 19.02
CA GLU A 15 -19.45 -0.42 19.62
C GLU A 15 -18.86 -0.47 21.04
N PHE A 16 -17.79 0.29 21.34
CA PHE A 16 -17.25 0.38 22.71
C PHE A 16 -18.17 1.13 23.66
N SER A 17 -19.00 2.06 23.16
CA SER A 17 -20.00 2.76 23.98
C SER A 17 -21.31 1.94 24.16
N GLU A 18 -21.66 1.07 23.20
CA GLU A 18 -22.84 0.19 23.29
C GLU A 18 -22.58 -1.11 24.05
N VAL A 19 -21.31 -1.57 24.14
CA VAL A 19 -20.88 -2.78 24.85
C VAL A 19 -21.13 -2.71 26.38
N SER A 20 -21.43 -1.54 26.93
CA SER A 20 -21.84 -1.41 28.34
C SER A 20 -23.23 -2.01 28.63
N THR A 21 -24.02 -2.42 27.63
CA THR A 21 -25.41 -2.86 27.81
C THR A 21 -25.74 -4.26 27.27
N ILE A 22 -24.81 -4.97 26.62
CA ILE A 22 -25.09 -6.30 26.08
C ILE A 22 -24.28 -7.37 26.84
N LYS A 23 -24.96 -8.21 27.58
CA LYS A 23 -24.43 -9.31 28.44
C LYS A 23 -23.76 -10.49 27.69
N GLU A 24 -23.41 -10.32 26.43
CA GLU A 24 -22.52 -11.22 25.67
C GLU A 24 -21.37 -10.39 25.07
N ALA A 25 -20.51 -9.87 25.94
CA ALA A 25 -19.28 -9.23 25.51
C ALA A 25 -18.44 -10.24 24.74
N GLN A 26 -18.49 -10.21 23.41
CA GLN A 26 -17.46 -10.82 22.59
C GLN A 26 -16.12 -10.31 23.13
N ASN A 27 -15.24 -11.23 23.52
CA ASN A 27 -13.91 -10.92 24.03
C ASN A 27 -13.30 -9.81 23.15
N PRO A 28 -12.91 -8.64 23.70
CA PRO A 28 -12.40 -7.49 22.93
C PRO A 28 -11.25 -7.90 22.01
N ILE A 29 -10.43 -8.86 22.44
CA ILE A 29 -9.34 -9.43 21.63
C ILE A 29 -9.85 -10.19 20.40
N THR A 30 -10.98 -10.88 20.51
CA THR A 30 -11.60 -11.56 19.35
C THR A 30 -12.05 -10.54 18.30
N LEU A 31 -12.61 -9.42 18.73
CA LEU A 31 -13.03 -8.33 17.85
C LEU A 31 -11.81 -7.66 17.19
N LEU A 32 -10.76 -7.37 17.93
CA LEU A 32 -9.51 -6.84 17.38
C LEU A 32 -8.89 -7.78 16.35
N ASN A 33 -8.86 -9.09 16.63
CA ASN A 33 -8.38 -10.11 15.69
C ASN A 33 -9.20 -10.12 14.40
N LYS A 34 -10.50 -9.92 14.48
CA LYS A 34 -11.39 -9.80 13.31
C LYS A 34 -11.01 -8.57 12.47
N TYR A 35 -10.89 -7.39 13.08
CA TYR A 35 -10.55 -6.17 12.36
C TYR A 35 -9.16 -6.21 11.72
N VAL A 36 -8.17 -6.78 12.39
CA VAL A 36 -6.84 -6.98 11.80
C VAL A 36 -6.94 -7.85 10.54
N ARG A 37 -7.62 -9.00 10.60
CA ARG A 37 -7.81 -9.90 9.44
C ARG A 37 -8.57 -9.24 8.29
N GLU A 38 -9.60 -8.46 8.60
CA GLU A 38 -10.36 -7.71 7.59
C GLU A 38 -9.47 -6.66 6.91
N SER A 39 -8.65 -5.95 7.69
CA SER A 39 -7.70 -4.97 7.16
C SER A 39 -6.61 -5.62 6.30
N GLU A 40 -6.09 -6.78 6.70
CA GLU A 40 -5.15 -7.59 5.89
C GLU A 40 -5.77 -8.00 4.56
N ALA A 41 -7.02 -8.47 4.58
CA ALA A 41 -7.74 -8.85 3.37
C ALA A 41 -7.95 -7.66 2.42
N GLU A 42 -8.22 -6.46 2.95
CA GLU A 42 -8.35 -5.24 2.13
C GLU A 42 -6.99 -4.81 1.53
N VAL A 43 -5.89 -4.95 2.26
CA VAL A 43 -4.53 -4.72 1.73
C VAL A 43 -4.23 -5.69 0.59
N GLU A 44 -4.57 -6.97 0.73
CA GLU A 44 -4.38 -7.96 -0.33
C GLU A 44 -5.22 -7.64 -1.58
N LYS A 45 -6.49 -7.25 -1.39
CA LYS A 45 -7.36 -6.82 -2.49
C LYS A 45 -6.80 -5.60 -3.21
N ALA A 46 -6.31 -4.61 -2.47
CA ALA A 46 -5.67 -3.43 -3.03
C ALA A 46 -4.43 -3.81 -3.86
N GLY A 47 -3.61 -4.75 -3.38
CA GLY A 47 -2.47 -5.28 -4.13
C GLY A 47 -2.88 -5.89 -5.47
N LYS A 48 -3.95 -6.68 -5.51
CA LYS A 48 -4.48 -7.25 -6.76
C LYS A 48 -4.98 -6.18 -7.75
N LEU A 49 -5.56 -5.09 -7.23
CA LEU A 49 -5.98 -3.96 -8.09
C LEU A 49 -4.78 -3.20 -8.66
N ILE A 50 -3.73 -3.04 -7.89
CA ILE A 50 -2.47 -2.43 -8.34
C ILE A 50 -1.84 -3.25 -9.45
N GLU A 51 -1.81 -4.58 -9.34
CA GLU A 51 -1.31 -5.44 -10.41
C GLU A 51 -2.10 -5.28 -11.71
N ARG A 52 -3.44 -5.17 -11.64
CA ARG A 52 -4.27 -4.87 -12.81
C ARG A 52 -3.95 -3.50 -13.42
N GLN A 53 -3.75 -2.49 -12.59
CA GLN A 53 -3.37 -1.15 -13.07
C GLN A 53 -1.98 -1.15 -13.71
N ARG A 54 -1.05 -1.95 -13.18
CA ARG A 54 0.29 -2.15 -13.77
C ARG A 54 0.19 -2.78 -15.16
N MET A 55 -0.63 -3.82 -15.30
CA MET A 55 -0.89 -4.45 -16.60
C MET A 55 -1.50 -3.48 -17.60
N LEU A 56 -2.46 -2.64 -17.18
CA LEU A 56 -3.08 -1.62 -18.03
C LEU A 56 -2.06 -0.58 -18.50
N LYS A 57 -1.19 -0.09 -17.62
CA LYS A 57 -0.10 0.83 -17.94
C LYS A 57 0.85 0.19 -18.98
N ASP A 58 1.19 -1.10 -18.82
CA ASP A 58 2.05 -1.82 -19.76
C ASP A 58 1.38 -2.01 -21.13
N GLU A 59 0.07 -2.18 -21.15
CA GLU A 59 -0.69 -2.25 -22.39
C GLU A 59 -0.70 -0.90 -23.13
N PHE A 60 -0.94 0.22 -22.41
CA PHE A 60 -0.80 1.56 -23.00
C PHE A 60 0.60 1.79 -23.58
N TYR A 61 1.64 1.33 -22.89
CA TYR A 61 3.01 1.44 -23.39
C TYR A 61 3.23 0.66 -24.69
N LYS A 62 2.71 -0.56 -24.79
CA LYS A 62 2.79 -1.36 -26.03
C LYS A 62 2.06 -0.68 -27.18
N GLU A 63 0.81 -0.25 -26.95
CA GLU A 63 0.02 0.43 -27.97
C GLU A 63 0.70 1.73 -28.43
N LEU A 64 1.29 2.49 -27.50
CA LEU A 64 2.06 3.68 -27.80
C LEU A 64 3.25 3.37 -28.73
N ARG A 65 4.00 2.29 -28.44
CA ARG A 65 5.13 1.86 -29.28
C ARG A 65 4.68 1.48 -30.70
N ILE A 66 3.56 0.80 -30.81
CA ILE A 66 2.97 0.42 -32.12
C ILE A 66 2.54 1.68 -32.87
N ALA A 67 1.87 2.62 -32.21
CA ALA A 67 1.42 3.87 -32.83
C ALA A 67 2.61 4.75 -33.29
N GLN A 68 3.69 4.82 -32.51
CA GLN A 68 4.92 5.50 -32.87
C GLN A 68 5.54 4.91 -34.13
N SER A 69 5.69 3.57 -34.18
CA SER A 69 6.21 2.89 -35.37
C SER A 69 5.33 3.11 -36.61
N LEU A 70 4.00 3.14 -36.45
CA LEU A 70 3.09 3.46 -37.51
C LEU A 70 3.26 4.90 -38.01
N THR A 71 3.43 5.85 -37.08
CA THR A 71 3.67 7.26 -37.42
C THR A 71 4.95 7.43 -38.22
N ASP A 72 6.03 6.77 -37.86
CA ASP A 72 7.29 6.81 -38.58
C ASP A 72 7.13 6.28 -40.01
N LYS A 73 6.45 5.14 -40.12
CA LYS A 73 6.11 4.57 -41.45
C LYS A 73 5.25 5.52 -42.30
N ARG A 74 4.31 6.25 -41.72
CA ARG A 74 3.49 7.24 -42.43
C ARG A 74 4.31 8.45 -42.88
N LYS A 75 5.26 8.91 -42.09
CA LYS A 75 6.22 9.96 -42.44
C LYS A 75 7.06 9.56 -43.66
N GLU A 76 7.60 8.34 -43.65
CA GLU A 76 8.34 7.80 -44.80
C GLU A 76 7.47 7.76 -46.07
N GLN A 77 6.19 7.35 -45.95
CA GLN A 77 5.26 7.34 -47.09
C GLN A 77 4.99 8.74 -47.64
N VAL A 78 4.84 9.75 -46.77
CA VAL A 78 4.70 11.15 -47.22
C VAL A 78 5.93 11.59 -47.99
N ASN A 79 7.12 11.33 -47.46
CA ASN A 79 8.38 11.70 -48.08
C ASN A 79 8.50 11.05 -49.48
N LEU A 80 8.26 9.75 -49.55
CA LEU A 80 8.33 8.98 -50.81
C LEU A 80 7.34 9.49 -51.87
N ALA A 81 6.10 9.77 -51.48
CA ALA A 81 5.07 10.29 -52.37
C ALA A 81 5.41 11.72 -52.88
N THR A 82 6.02 12.52 -52.00
CA THR A 82 6.48 13.88 -52.35
C THR A 82 7.65 13.83 -53.34
N GLU A 83 8.65 13.00 -53.10
CA GLU A 83 9.80 12.81 -54.00
C GLU A 83 9.38 12.29 -55.38
N ALA A 84 8.37 11.44 -55.41
CA ALA A 84 7.79 10.90 -56.64
C ALA A 84 6.85 11.89 -57.37
N ASN A 85 6.66 13.12 -56.82
CA ASN A 85 5.71 14.14 -57.34
C ASN A 85 4.26 13.61 -57.46
N ALA A 86 3.89 12.61 -56.66
CA ALA A 86 2.54 11.99 -56.65
C ALA A 86 1.61 12.74 -55.67
N HIS A 87 1.13 13.92 -56.07
CA HIS A 87 0.42 14.88 -55.21
C HIS A 87 -0.78 14.28 -54.48
N ASP A 88 -1.64 13.51 -55.15
CA ASP A 88 -2.83 12.89 -54.55
C ASP A 88 -2.48 11.85 -53.48
N LEU A 89 -1.40 11.08 -53.72
CA LEU A 89 -0.89 10.11 -52.76
C LEU A 89 -0.21 10.81 -51.57
N ALA A 90 0.53 11.91 -51.80
CA ALA A 90 1.17 12.69 -50.77
C ALA A 90 0.12 13.32 -49.81
N GLU A 91 -0.97 13.88 -50.35
CA GLU A 91 -2.07 14.43 -49.57
C GLU A 91 -2.76 13.35 -48.72
N THR A 92 -3.00 12.18 -49.32
CA THR A 92 -3.61 11.05 -48.62
C THR A 92 -2.69 10.51 -47.52
N ALA A 93 -1.40 10.35 -47.80
CA ALA A 93 -0.40 9.93 -46.80
C ALA A 93 -0.28 10.91 -45.66
N LEU A 94 -0.33 12.20 -45.95
CA LEU A 94 -0.29 13.27 -44.91
C LEU A 94 -1.50 13.18 -43.98
N ARG A 95 -2.70 12.95 -44.49
CA ARG A 95 -3.90 12.74 -43.67
C ARG A 95 -3.73 11.55 -42.70
N TYR A 96 -3.17 10.42 -43.20
CA TYR A 96 -2.90 9.26 -42.37
C TYR A 96 -1.79 9.51 -41.35
N GLN A 97 -0.78 10.30 -41.69
CA GLN A 97 0.25 10.71 -40.76
C GLN A 97 -0.37 11.51 -39.61
N VAL A 98 -1.17 12.54 -39.90
CA VAL A 98 -1.84 13.36 -38.88
C VAL A 98 -2.72 12.51 -37.94
N GLN A 99 -3.45 11.54 -38.49
CA GLN A 99 -4.25 10.62 -37.68
C GLN A 99 -3.38 9.75 -36.75
N ALA A 100 -2.25 9.25 -37.26
CA ALA A 100 -1.32 8.46 -36.46
C ALA A 100 -0.67 9.30 -35.34
N GLU A 101 -0.27 10.55 -35.63
CA GLU A 101 0.27 11.48 -34.64
C GLU A 101 -0.75 11.80 -33.54
N GLN A 102 -2.01 12.03 -33.88
CA GLN A 102 -3.09 12.22 -32.89
C GLN A 102 -3.31 10.96 -32.03
N GLN A 103 -3.11 9.77 -32.60
CA GLN A 103 -3.19 8.53 -31.83
C GLN A 103 -2.03 8.41 -30.84
N VAL A 104 -0.80 8.74 -31.27
CA VAL A 104 0.38 8.78 -30.39
C VAL A 104 0.14 9.74 -29.24
N GLU A 105 -0.34 10.96 -29.50
CA GLU A 105 -0.62 11.95 -28.47
C GLU A 105 -1.62 11.42 -27.42
N ARG A 106 -2.74 10.86 -27.86
CA ARG A 106 -3.75 10.28 -26.96
C ARG A 106 -3.19 9.13 -26.11
N LEU A 107 -2.41 8.23 -26.72
CA LEU A 107 -1.80 7.10 -26.02
C LEU A 107 -0.73 7.55 -25.03
N THR A 108 0.03 8.59 -25.37
CA THR A 108 1.01 9.21 -24.48
C THR A 108 0.31 9.75 -23.23
N GLN A 109 -0.75 10.54 -23.38
CA GLN A 109 -1.53 11.07 -22.26
C GLN A 109 -2.14 9.95 -21.39
N SER A 110 -2.64 8.88 -22.02
CA SER A 110 -3.19 7.72 -21.32
C SER A 110 -2.12 6.98 -20.51
N TYR A 111 -0.95 6.75 -21.12
CA TYR A 111 0.19 6.12 -20.46
C TYR A 111 0.70 6.94 -19.27
N GLU A 112 0.91 8.24 -19.45
CA GLU A 112 1.37 9.13 -18.39
C GLU A 112 0.38 9.20 -17.22
N THR A 113 -0.92 9.25 -17.55
CA THR A 113 -1.99 9.23 -16.55
C THR A 113 -1.98 7.91 -15.77
N ALA A 114 -1.88 6.78 -16.48
CA ALA A 114 -1.85 5.46 -15.85
C ALA A 114 -0.58 5.27 -14.99
N LEU A 115 0.56 5.79 -15.44
CA LEU A 115 1.82 5.76 -14.69
C LEU A 115 1.71 6.55 -13.38
N LYS A 116 1.18 7.76 -13.42
CA LYS A 116 0.96 8.60 -12.23
C LYS A 116 -0.01 7.93 -11.25
N GLN A 117 -1.16 7.45 -11.77
CA GLN A 117 -2.15 6.77 -10.93
C GLN A 117 -1.57 5.51 -10.27
N LEU A 118 -0.74 4.75 -10.98
CA LEU A 118 -0.07 3.58 -10.42
C LEU A 118 0.84 3.97 -9.26
N GLY A 119 1.66 5.03 -9.41
CA GLY A 119 2.51 5.53 -8.34
C GLY A 119 1.73 5.94 -7.09
N ASP A 120 0.63 6.69 -7.28
CA ASP A 120 -0.24 7.12 -6.18
C ASP A 120 -0.88 5.92 -5.45
N LEU A 121 -1.29 4.89 -6.20
CA LEU A 121 -1.88 3.67 -5.64
C LEU A 121 -0.84 2.83 -4.89
N GLU A 122 0.36 2.67 -5.43
CA GLU A 122 1.46 1.95 -4.78
C GLU A 122 1.84 2.63 -3.45
N GLN A 123 1.93 3.97 -3.43
CA GLN A 123 2.19 4.71 -2.21
C GLN A 123 1.09 4.46 -1.15
N LYS A 124 -0.18 4.59 -1.53
CA LYS A 124 -1.30 4.34 -0.60
C LYS A 124 -1.33 2.91 -0.09
N HIS A 125 -0.97 1.94 -0.92
CA HIS A 125 -0.89 0.54 -0.52
C HIS A 125 0.20 0.31 0.53
N GLU A 126 1.37 0.94 0.38
CA GLU A 126 2.40 0.89 1.41
C GLU A 126 1.92 1.53 2.73
N GLU A 127 1.24 2.69 2.66
CA GLU A 127 0.63 3.30 3.85
C GLU A 127 -0.39 2.38 4.53
N MET A 128 -1.20 1.64 3.75
CA MET A 128 -2.13 0.64 4.31
C MET A 128 -1.40 -0.49 5.02
N LYS A 129 -0.31 -1.02 4.44
CA LYS A 129 0.52 -2.06 5.07
C LYS A 129 1.10 -1.60 6.41
N PHE A 130 1.59 -0.35 6.48
CA PHE A 130 2.08 0.21 7.73
C PHE A 130 0.99 0.31 8.79
N LYS A 131 -0.21 0.76 8.41
CA LYS A 131 -1.34 0.83 9.34
C LYS A 131 -1.76 -0.54 9.86
N VAL A 132 -1.73 -1.58 9.03
CA VAL A 132 -2.00 -2.95 9.48
C VAL A 132 -0.94 -3.43 10.46
N LYS A 133 0.34 -3.13 10.23
CA LYS A 133 1.41 -3.44 11.21
C LYS A 133 1.17 -2.72 12.55
N ASP A 134 0.82 -1.44 12.52
CA ASP A 134 0.46 -0.67 13.73
C ASP A 134 -0.73 -1.30 14.48
N MET A 135 -1.75 -1.77 13.74
CA MET A 135 -2.87 -2.49 14.34
C MET A 135 -2.44 -3.80 15.01
N HIS A 136 -1.49 -4.54 14.43
CA HIS A 136 -0.92 -5.74 15.06
C HIS A 136 -0.22 -5.41 16.39
N ILE A 137 0.56 -4.35 16.42
CA ILE A 137 1.26 -3.91 17.64
C ILE A 137 0.25 -3.53 18.72
N LYS A 138 -0.72 -2.67 18.39
CA LYS A 138 -1.78 -2.27 19.31
C LYS A 138 -2.59 -3.45 19.83
N ARG A 139 -2.84 -4.44 18.99
CA ARG A 139 -3.48 -5.70 19.41
C ARG A 139 -2.65 -6.42 20.47
N LEU A 140 -1.33 -6.54 20.26
CA LEU A 140 -0.43 -7.17 21.23
C LEU A 140 -0.38 -6.41 22.56
N GLU A 141 -0.33 -5.08 22.52
CA GLU A 141 -0.39 -4.23 23.71
C GLU A 141 -1.69 -4.46 24.50
N LEU A 142 -2.83 -4.49 23.79
CA LEU A 142 -4.13 -4.71 24.43
C LEU A 142 -4.27 -6.13 24.99
N MET A 143 -3.75 -7.14 24.29
CA MET A 143 -3.66 -8.50 24.82
C MET A 143 -2.80 -8.57 26.10
N GLY A 144 -1.67 -7.86 26.12
CA GLY A 144 -0.82 -7.75 27.32
C GLY A 144 -1.57 -7.14 28.51
N ARG A 145 -2.29 -6.03 28.28
CA ARG A 145 -3.11 -5.37 29.31
C ARG A 145 -4.26 -6.27 29.81
N GLU A 146 -4.96 -6.96 28.90
CA GLU A 146 -6.02 -7.90 29.27
C GLU A 146 -5.50 -9.04 30.14
N ASN A 147 -4.34 -9.60 29.77
CA ASN A 147 -3.69 -10.64 30.56
C ASN A 147 -3.36 -10.14 32.00
N ILE A 148 -2.86 -8.91 32.13
CA ILE A 148 -2.60 -8.30 33.44
C ILE A 148 -3.90 -8.15 34.23
N LEU A 149 -4.97 -7.64 33.61
CA LEU A 149 -6.27 -7.47 34.28
C LEU A 149 -6.84 -8.81 34.74
N SER A 150 -6.85 -9.81 33.85
CA SER A 150 -7.31 -11.18 34.17
C SER A 150 -6.49 -11.80 35.30
N MET A 151 -5.18 -11.56 35.36
CA MET A 151 -4.34 -12.00 36.47
C MET A 151 -4.64 -11.25 37.77
N LYS A 152 -4.82 -9.92 37.72
CA LYS A 152 -5.22 -9.12 38.89
C LYS A 152 -6.55 -9.62 39.46
N GLU A 153 -7.54 -9.90 38.63
CA GLU A 153 -8.82 -10.46 39.05
C GLU A 153 -8.66 -11.83 39.72
N LYS A 154 -7.85 -12.72 39.13
CA LYS A 154 -7.55 -14.02 39.72
C LYS A 154 -6.79 -13.89 41.04
N MET A 155 -5.83 -12.99 41.11
CA MET A 155 -5.10 -12.71 42.36
C MET A 155 -6.00 -12.14 43.45
N ASN A 156 -6.89 -11.19 43.15
CA ASN A 156 -7.85 -10.67 44.09
C ASN A 156 -8.76 -11.77 44.65
N LYS A 157 -9.20 -12.71 43.80
CA LYS A 157 -9.96 -13.88 44.25
C LYS A 157 -9.14 -14.79 45.19
N VAL A 158 -7.86 -14.99 44.89
CA VAL A 158 -6.96 -15.79 45.73
C VAL A 158 -6.58 -15.06 47.03
N LEU A 159 -6.53 -13.72 47.04
CA LEU A 159 -6.29 -12.91 48.22
C LEU A 159 -7.46 -12.96 49.19
N ASP A 160 -8.68 -13.08 48.72
CA ASP A 160 -9.86 -13.28 49.57
C ASP A 160 -9.88 -14.68 50.25
N GLU A 161 -9.11 -15.67 49.76
CA GLU A 161 -9.13 -17.09 50.20
C GLU A 161 -7.86 -17.55 50.92
N SER A 162 -6.90 -16.67 51.34
CA SER A 162 -5.66 -16.97 52.10
C SER A 162 -4.43 -17.50 51.34
N GLU A 163 -3.32 -16.96 51.66
CA GLU A 163 -1.88 -17.25 51.52
C GLU A 163 -1.06 -16.17 50.79
N PHE A 164 -0.72 -15.16 51.52
CA PHE A 164 -0.19 -13.85 51.05
C PHE A 164 1.27 -13.83 50.57
N GLY A 165 2.05 -14.90 50.67
CA GLY A 165 3.54 -14.81 50.58
C GLY A 165 4.11 -14.94 49.16
N ASN A 166 3.51 -15.76 48.28
CA ASN A 166 4.11 -16.15 47.00
C ASN A 166 3.53 -15.43 45.78
N ALA A 167 2.45 -14.69 45.93
CA ALA A 167 1.74 -14.09 44.82
C ALA A 167 2.35 -12.75 44.37
N ALA A 168 2.88 -11.96 45.26
CA ALA A 168 3.51 -10.66 44.97
C ALA A 168 4.78 -10.81 44.12
N GLU A 169 5.65 -11.78 44.49
CA GLU A 169 6.90 -12.04 43.77
C GLU A 169 6.67 -12.53 42.33
N LYS A 170 5.63 -13.35 42.12
CA LYS A 170 5.23 -13.78 40.79
C LYS A 170 4.65 -12.65 39.92
N PHE A 171 4.00 -11.67 40.56
CA PHE A 171 3.45 -10.51 39.88
C PHE A 171 4.55 -9.57 39.35
N GLU A 172 5.57 -9.30 40.18
CA GLU A 172 6.69 -8.48 39.81
C GLU A 172 7.50 -9.09 38.63
N ASN A 173 7.65 -10.41 38.62
CA ASN A 173 8.29 -11.14 37.56
C ASN A 173 7.47 -11.09 36.21
N ILE A 174 6.15 -11.09 36.29
CA ILE A 174 5.30 -10.98 35.11
C ILE A 174 5.27 -9.55 34.58
N GLU A 175 5.24 -8.55 35.43
CA GLU A 175 5.32 -7.15 35.03
C GLU A 175 6.66 -6.84 34.35
N SER A 176 7.77 -7.38 34.87
CA SER A 176 9.08 -7.24 34.24
C SER A 176 9.17 -7.92 32.87
N THR A 177 8.57 -9.12 32.75
CA THR A 177 8.52 -9.86 31.47
C THR A 177 7.67 -9.15 30.42
N LEU A 178 6.59 -8.48 30.85
CA LEU A 178 5.74 -7.68 29.96
C LEU A 178 6.46 -6.41 29.49
N LYS A 179 7.15 -5.70 30.38
CA LYS A 179 7.98 -4.54 30.00
C LYS A 179 9.09 -4.90 29.01
N GLN A 180 9.72 -6.08 29.19
CA GLN A 180 10.70 -6.57 28.21
C GLN A 180 10.06 -6.91 26.86
N LYS A 181 8.87 -7.49 26.84
CA LYS A 181 8.16 -7.76 25.58
C LYS A 181 7.70 -6.48 24.89
N GLU A 182 7.23 -5.48 25.63
CA GLU A 182 6.89 -4.15 25.10
C GLU A 182 8.13 -3.50 24.46
N ALA A 183 9.25 -3.48 25.12
CA ALA A 183 10.50 -2.91 24.60
C ALA A 183 11.02 -3.64 23.36
N ASN A 184 10.84 -4.96 23.25
CA ASN A 184 11.23 -5.73 22.08
C ASN A 184 10.32 -5.46 20.88
N VAL A 185 9.00 -5.31 21.12
CA VAL A 185 8.03 -4.98 20.07
C VAL A 185 8.28 -3.57 19.53
N ASP A 186 8.57 -2.60 20.40
CA ASP A 186 8.90 -1.23 19.97
C ASP A 186 10.20 -1.19 19.15
N ASN A 187 11.22 -1.93 19.54
CA ASN A 187 12.48 -2.05 18.80
C ASN A 187 12.27 -2.70 17.40
N GLU A 188 11.51 -3.80 17.34
CA GLU A 188 11.20 -4.44 16.03
C GLU A 188 10.38 -3.53 15.12
N TYR A 189 9.49 -2.73 15.68
CA TYR A 189 8.73 -1.73 14.93
C TYR A 189 9.62 -0.63 14.37
N GLU A 190 10.50 -0.04 15.20
CA GLU A 190 11.42 1.00 14.74
C GLU A 190 12.36 0.50 13.65
N ILE A 191 12.91 -0.73 13.80
CA ILE A 191 13.75 -1.37 12.78
C ILE A 191 12.95 -1.56 11.48
N THR A 192 11.72 -2.05 11.57
CA THR A 192 10.88 -2.28 10.38
C THR A 192 10.53 -0.98 9.65
N VAL A 193 10.23 0.09 10.39
CA VAL A 193 9.98 1.43 9.82
C VAL A 193 11.24 2.01 9.19
N PHE A 194 12.39 1.82 9.83
CA PHE A 194 13.68 2.24 9.29
C PHE A 194 14.03 1.50 8.00
N ASP A 195 13.92 0.17 7.98
CA ASP A 195 14.19 -0.66 6.80
C ASP A 195 13.30 -0.29 5.62
N ALA A 196 12.02 -0.01 5.88
CA ALA A 196 11.09 0.44 4.85
C ALA A 196 11.47 1.82 4.26
N LYS A 197 11.95 2.75 5.10
CA LYS A 197 12.46 4.05 4.65
C LYS A 197 13.73 3.90 3.82
N ILE A 198 14.65 3.03 4.22
CA ILE A 198 15.88 2.74 3.48
C ILE A 198 15.58 2.08 2.12
N GLN A 199 14.64 1.14 2.08
CA GLN A 199 14.21 0.53 0.81
C GLN A 199 13.57 1.56 -0.14
N LYS A 200 12.83 2.53 0.39
CA LYS A 200 12.26 3.62 -0.41
C LYS A 200 13.36 4.49 -1.01
N LEU A 201 14.33 4.91 -0.20
CA LEU A 201 15.48 5.68 -0.66
C LEU A 201 16.32 4.92 -1.70
N ALA A 202 16.55 3.63 -1.52
CA ALA A 202 17.26 2.80 -2.48
C ALA A 202 16.53 2.71 -3.84
N LYS A 203 15.20 2.61 -3.84
CA LYS A 203 14.39 2.63 -5.07
C LYS A 203 14.45 4.00 -5.77
N GLU A 204 14.39 5.09 -5.01
CA GLU A 204 14.50 6.45 -5.54
C GLU A 204 15.87 6.69 -6.18
N LEU A 205 16.96 6.27 -5.55
CA LEU A 205 18.32 6.35 -6.08
C LEU A 205 18.48 5.53 -7.37
N ASN A 206 17.99 4.29 -7.40
CA ASN A 206 18.02 3.46 -8.60
C ASN A 206 17.21 4.05 -9.77
N ASN A 207 16.11 4.74 -9.49
CA ASN A 207 15.32 5.43 -10.52
C ASN A 207 16.06 6.67 -11.06
N VAL A 208 16.75 7.42 -10.21
CA VAL A 208 17.57 8.56 -10.61
C VAL A 208 18.76 8.11 -11.46
N GLU A 209 19.43 7.00 -11.09
CA GLU A 209 20.52 6.43 -11.91
C GLU A 209 20.04 5.93 -13.28
N LYS A 210 18.88 5.27 -13.33
CA LYS A 210 18.29 4.83 -14.60
C LYS A 210 17.90 6.01 -15.49
N GLN A 211 17.43 7.12 -14.92
CA GLN A 211 17.15 8.34 -15.67
C GLN A 211 18.43 9.02 -16.17
N LYS A 212 19.50 9.08 -15.36
CA LYS A 212 20.80 9.57 -15.79
C LYS A 212 21.38 8.77 -16.95
N ASN A 213 21.39 7.43 -16.83
CA ASN A 213 21.91 6.55 -17.88
C ASN A 213 21.05 6.59 -19.17
N SER A 214 19.76 6.91 -19.07
CA SER A 214 18.89 7.10 -20.25
C SER A 214 19.18 8.44 -20.95
N ILE A 215 19.58 9.46 -20.23
CA ILE A 215 19.92 10.77 -20.79
C ILE A 215 21.31 10.74 -21.45
N GLU A 216 22.29 10.04 -20.86
CA GLU A 216 23.62 9.88 -21.45
C GLU A 216 23.62 9.07 -22.76
N ASN A 217 22.73 8.07 -22.88
CA ASN A 217 22.57 7.28 -24.11
C ASN A 217 21.79 7.99 -25.23
N VAL A 218 21.22 9.17 -25.01
CA VAL A 218 20.49 9.97 -26.01
C VAL A 218 21.38 11.11 -26.55
N VAL A 219 22.53 11.37 -25.92
CA VAL A 219 23.47 12.45 -26.30
C VAL A 219 24.70 11.94 -27.08
N GLN A 220 24.82 10.63 -27.32
CA GLN A 220 25.73 10.00 -28.27
C GLN A 220 25.00 9.60 -29.55
#